data_b0a13ab9135845029afaa9b18ac39500
#
_entry.id   b0a13ab9135845029afaa9b18ac39500
#
_cell.length_a   1.000
_cell.length_b   1.000
_cell.length_c   1.000
_cell.angle_alpha   90.00
_cell.angle_beta   90.00
_cell.angle_gamma   90.00
#
_symmetry.space_group_name_H-M   'P 1'
#
loop_
_entity.id
_entity.type
_entity.pdbx_description
1 polymer ?
#
loop_
_entity_poly.entity_id
_entity_poly.type
_entity_poly.pdbx_seq_one_letter_code
_entity_poly.pdbx_strand_id
1 'polypeptide(L)'
;MKKKKLKFPKIVKVNKDTLEHKNVNLWVFGSVLLVVLSVVSFVFYQTGRLGKISNLNDFEKELLILNFQEKDDFSEKELIQMLKDLNVKYPYIVLAQSRIETGRFTSKIFRENHNLFGMRQARVRINTAKGTQYNHAYYETWRESVYDYAFYQARYLNNAKSEEEYFYTLGQSYAEAPQYVEALKAEIKKYNLKDKFK
;
A
#
# COMPACT_ATOMS: atom_id res chain seq x y z
N MET A 1 13.37 64.60 14.56
CA MET A 1 13.77 63.58 13.56
C MET A 1 12.52 63.03 12.86
N LYS A 2 12.32 63.38 11.61
CA LYS A 2 11.17 62.87 10.81
C LYS A 2 11.50 61.47 10.31
N LYS A 3 10.74 60.42 10.74
CA LYS A 3 10.86 59.06 10.25
C LYS A 3 10.51 59.01 8.76
N LYS A 4 11.50 58.75 7.92
CA LYS A 4 11.28 58.44 6.47
C LYS A 4 10.50 57.15 6.37
N LYS A 5 9.25 57.20 5.89
CA LYS A 5 8.49 56.01 5.53
C LYS A 5 9.12 55.35 4.29
N LEU A 6 9.60 54.13 4.45
CA LEU A 6 10.05 53.34 3.34
C LEU A 6 8.87 53.10 2.35
N LYS A 7 9.02 53.60 1.13
CA LYS A 7 8.08 53.30 0.02
C LYS A 7 8.54 52.02 -0.63
N PHE A 8 7.78 50.94 -0.47
CA PHE A 8 8.02 49.70 -1.19
C PHE A 8 7.65 49.87 -2.70
N PRO A 9 8.41 49.24 -3.60
CA PRO A 9 8.08 49.28 -5.03
C PRO A 9 6.72 48.64 -5.28
N LYS A 10 5.88 49.26 -6.11
CA LYS A 10 4.58 48.74 -6.53
C LYS A 10 4.81 47.65 -7.57
N ILE A 11 4.32 46.43 -7.30
CA ILE A 11 4.31 45.37 -8.30
C ILE A 11 3.13 45.61 -9.22
N VAL A 12 3.41 45.70 -10.49
CA VAL A 12 2.44 46.03 -11.51
C VAL A 12 2.19 44.84 -12.43
N LYS A 13 0.95 44.41 -12.56
CA LYS A 13 0.52 43.41 -13.52
C LYS A 13 0.07 44.07 -14.80
N VAL A 14 0.73 43.74 -15.94
CA VAL A 14 0.37 44.28 -17.25
C VAL A 14 -0.66 43.36 -17.90
N ASN A 15 -1.82 43.92 -18.28
CA ASN A 15 -2.76 43.19 -19.13
C ASN A 15 -2.29 43.30 -20.58
N LYS A 16 -2.07 42.14 -21.23
CA LYS A 16 -1.56 42.07 -22.61
C LYS A 16 -2.51 42.69 -23.65
N ASP A 17 -3.80 42.71 -23.38
CA ASP A 17 -4.80 43.14 -24.35
C ASP A 17 -5.13 44.65 -24.26
N THR A 18 -4.93 45.27 -23.10
CA THR A 18 -5.29 46.66 -22.87
C THR A 18 -4.13 47.54 -22.44
N LEU A 19 -2.94 46.96 -22.18
CA LEU A 19 -1.77 47.65 -21.59
C LEU A 19 -2.05 48.41 -20.30
N GLU A 20 -3.17 48.10 -19.63
CA GLU A 20 -3.53 48.73 -18.35
C GLU A 20 -2.75 48.11 -17.16
N HIS A 21 -2.19 48.97 -16.34
CA HIS A 21 -1.48 48.60 -15.13
C HIS A 21 -2.45 48.44 -13.95
N LYS A 22 -2.69 47.18 -13.49
CA LYS A 22 -3.44 46.94 -12.25
C LYS A 22 -2.49 46.78 -11.07
N ASN A 23 -2.67 47.55 -10.02
CA ASN A 23 -1.93 47.35 -8.77
C ASN A 23 -2.29 45.99 -8.15
N VAL A 24 -1.31 45.12 -7.98
CA VAL A 24 -1.51 43.86 -7.27
C VAL A 24 -1.54 44.12 -5.76
N ASN A 25 -2.57 43.60 -5.12
CA ASN A 25 -2.73 43.77 -3.67
C ASN A 25 -1.54 43.10 -2.93
N LEU A 26 -0.86 43.84 -2.06
CA LEU A 26 0.31 43.40 -1.31
C LEU A 26 0.01 42.15 -0.48
N TRP A 27 -1.24 41.97 -0.03
CA TRP A 27 -1.69 40.78 0.70
C TRP A 27 -1.69 39.51 -0.16
N VAL A 28 -2.09 39.61 -1.44
CA VAL A 28 -2.04 38.48 -2.37
C VAL A 28 -0.58 38.08 -2.65
N PHE A 29 0.31 39.04 -2.80
CA PHE A 29 1.74 38.76 -2.97
C PHE A 29 2.35 38.12 -1.73
N GLY A 30 2.01 38.61 -0.54
CA GLY A 30 2.46 38.02 0.73
C GLY A 30 1.99 36.59 0.93
N SER A 31 0.73 36.29 0.59
CA SER A 31 0.19 34.93 0.69
C SER A 31 0.85 33.95 -0.29
N VAL A 32 1.08 34.38 -1.53
CA VAL A 32 1.82 33.55 -2.52
C VAL A 32 3.26 33.31 -2.07
N LEU A 33 3.94 34.32 -1.53
CA LEU A 33 5.29 34.17 -1.01
C LEU A 33 5.35 33.16 0.15
N LEU A 34 4.39 33.19 1.09
CA LEU A 34 4.30 32.23 2.19
C LEU A 34 4.09 30.79 1.71
N VAL A 35 3.24 30.59 0.69
CA VAL A 35 3.05 29.27 0.10
C VAL A 35 4.34 28.78 -0.55
N VAL A 36 5.02 29.62 -1.32
CA VAL A 36 6.31 29.25 -1.94
C VAL A 36 7.35 28.90 -0.88
N LEU A 37 7.47 29.68 0.18
CA LEU A 37 8.41 29.42 1.26
C LEU A 37 8.07 28.11 2.00
N SER A 38 6.79 27.77 2.20
CA SER A 38 6.39 26.53 2.82
C SER A 38 6.73 25.33 1.95
N VAL A 39 6.53 25.41 0.64
CA VAL A 39 6.90 24.36 -0.34
C VAL A 39 8.42 24.19 -0.37
N VAL A 40 9.18 25.27 -0.42
CA VAL A 40 10.66 25.23 -0.38
C VAL A 40 11.13 24.59 0.92
N SER A 41 10.59 24.99 2.06
CA SER A 41 10.94 24.39 3.37
C SER A 41 10.61 22.91 3.43
N PHE A 42 9.48 22.48 2.87
CA PHE A 42 9.10 21.08 2.77
C PHE A 42 10.08 20.27 1.89
N VAL A 43 10.46 20.82 0.73
CA VAL A 43 11.47 20.21 -0.15
C VAL A 43 12.82 20.11 0.55
N PHE A 44 13.27 21.16 1.25
CA PHE A 44 14.52 21.12 2.04
C PHE A 44 14.45 20.10 3.18
N TYR A 45 13.31 19.97 3.85
CA TYR A 45 13.12 18.93 4.87
C TYR A 45 13.22 17.51 4.28
N GLN A 46 12.62 17.27 3.13
CA GLN A 46 12.69 15.98 2.44
C GLN A 46 14.10 15.68 1.89
N THR A 47 14.78 16.69 1.30
CA THR A 47 16.17 16.52 0.83
C THR A 47 17.15 16.32 1.96
N GLY A 48 16.96 16.99 3.11
CA GLY A 48 17.75 16.77 4.32
C GLY A 48 17.59 15.34 4.89
N ARG A 49 16.42 14.75 4.71
CA ARG A 49 16.14 13.35 5.08
C ARG A 49 16.82 12.36 4.13
N LEU A 50 16.84 12.66 2.83
CA LEU A 50 17.58 11.90 1.82
C LEU A 50 19.11 12.06 2.00
N GLY A 51 19.58 13.24 2.37
CA GLY A 51 21.00 13.50 2.66
C GLY A 51 21.54 12.71 3.85
N LYS A 52 20.70 12.34 4.83
CA LYS A 52 21.11 11.44 5.92
C LYS A 52 21.43 10.03 5.41
N ILE A 53 20.73 9.56 4.40
CA ILE A 53 20.98 8.22 3.80
C ILE A 53 22.25 8.24 2.95
N SER A 54 22.54 9.36 2.26
CA SER A 54 23.75 9.49 1.43
C SER A 54 25.05 9.61 2.24
N ASN A 55 24.95 9.99 3.53
CA ASN A 55 26.09 10.13 4.42
C ASN A 55 26.39 8.90 5.29
N LEU A 56 25.62 7.81 5.10
CA LEU A 56 25.89 6.54 5.76
C LEU A 56 27.18 5.92 5.20
N ASN A 57 28.02 5.38 6.08
CA ASN A 57 29.15 4.58 5.66
C ASN A 57 28.69 3.25 5.03
N ASP A 58 29.57 2.54 4.35
CA ASP A 58 29.19 1.33 3.60
C ASP A 58 28.64 0.23 4.52
N PHE A 59 29.14 0.13 5.75
CA PHE A 59 28.64 -0.80 6.77
C PHE A 59 27.21 -0.45 7.22
N GLU A 60 26.93 0.83 7.44
CA GLU A 60 25.58 1.30 7.80
C GLU A 60 24.58 1.10 6.65
N LYS A 61 25.02 1.29 5.40
CA LYS A 61 24.21 0.97 4.20
C LYS A 61 23.91 -0.50 4.12
N GLU A 62 24.92 -1.35 4.31
CA GLU A 62 24.77 -2.80 4.29
C GLU A 62 23.84 -3.28 5.41
N LEU A 63 24.01 -2.75 6.62
CA LEU A 63 23.11 -3.03 7.75
C LEU A 63 21.66 -2.57 7.47
N LEU A 64 21.50 -1.42 6.82
CA LEU A 64 20.19 -0.93 6.42
C LEU A 64 19.55 -1.85 5.37
N ILE A 65 20.32 -2.28 4.36
CA ILE A 65 19.87 -3.21 3.33
C ILE A 65 19.51 -4.56 3.95
N LEU A 66 20.33 -5.10 4.85
CA LEU A 66 20.03 -6.34 5.58
C LEU A 66 18.75 -6.21 6.42
N ASN A 67 18.56 -5.11 7.14
CA ASN A 67 17.34 -4.85 7.90
C ASN A 67 16.09 -4.70 7.00
N PHE A 68 16.25 -4.14 5.79
CA PHE A 68 15.17 -4.08 4.83
C PHE A 68 14.88 -5.47 4.22
N GLN A 69 15.91 -6.28 3.93
CA GLN A 69 15.75 -7.65 3.44
C GLN A 69 15.14 -8.56 4.51
N GLU A 70 15.62 -8.49 5.76
CA GLU A 70 15.03 -9.23 6.89
C GLU A 70 13.55 -8.84 7.13
N LYS A 71 13.19 -7.60 6.86
CA LYS A 71 11.82 -7.11 6.99
C LYS A 71 10.90 -7.55 5.84
N ASP A 72 11.46 -7.95 4.71
CA ASP A 72 10.74 -8.47 3.55
C ASP A 72 10.71 -9.99 3.48
N ASP A 73 11.49 -10.70 4.32
CA ASP A 73 11.43 -12.14 4.42
C ASP A 73 10.03 -12.57 4.91
N PHE A 74 9.44 -13.48 4.16
CA PHE A 74 8.12 -14.00 4.49
C PHE A 74 8.18 -14.87 5.75
N SER A 75 7.28 -14.61 6.69
CA SER A 75 6.95 -15.54 7.75
C SER A 75 5.45 -15.67 7.95
N GLU A 76 4.97 -16.89 8.24
CA GLU A 76 3.54 -17.08 8.54
C GLU A 76 3.10 -16.28 9.76
N LYS A 77 4.00 -16.08 10.73
CA LYS A 77 3.73 -15.25 11.92
C LYS A 77 3.43 -13.80 11.55
N GLU A 78 4.22 -13.23 10.64
CA GLU A 78 3.98 -11.86 10.16
C GLU A 78 2.71 -11.77 9.29
N LEU A 79 2.44 -12.81 8.48
CA LEU A 79 1.17 -12.88 7.75
C LEU A 79 -0.03 -12.86 8.72
N ILE A 80 0.00 -13.65 9.79
CA ILE A 80 -1.05 -13.68 10.82
C ILE A 80 -1.21 -12.29 11.44
N GLN A 81 -0.11 -11.63 11.80
CA GLN A 81 -0.15 -10.30 12.38
C GLN A 81 -0.75 -9.29 11.38
N MET A 82 -0.31 -9.32 10.14
CA MET A 82 -0.84 -8.43 9.10
C MET A 82 -2.33 -8.64 8.85
N LEU A 83 -2.83 -9.87 8.85
CA LEU A 83 -4.26 -10.17 8.73
C LEU A 83 -5.07 -9.61 9.90
N LYS A 84 -4.50 -9.61 11.13
CA LYS A 84 -5.09 -8.96 12.31
C LYS A 84 -5.11 -7.43 12.16
N ASP A 85 -3.99 -6.83 11.80
CA ASP A 85 -3.82 -5.38 11.69
C ASP A 85 -4.73 -4.78 10.62
N LEU A 86 -4.96 -5.50 9.52
CA LEU A 86 -5.88 -5.12 8.46
C LEU A 86 -7.35 -5.41 8.80
N ASN A 87 -7.63 -6.00 9.97
CA ASN A 87 -8.97 -6.41 10.37
C ASN A 87 -9.70 -7.23 9.28
N VAL A 88 -8.97 -8.15 8.68
CA VAL A 88 -9.49 -9.01 7.60
C VAL A 88 -10.60 -9.90 8.16
N LYS A 89 -11.72 -9.98 7.45
CA LYS A 89 -12.86 -10.80 7.86
C LYS A 89 -12.52 -12.30 7.75
N TYR A 90 -12.80 -13.07 8.80
CA TYR A 90 -12.46 -14.49 8.91
C TYR A 90 -10.99 -14.80 8.58
N PRO A 91 -10.03 -14.18 9.28
CA PRO A 91 -8.61 -14.22 8.91
C PRO A 91 -8.02 -15.65 8.91
N TYR A 92 -8.57 -16.58 9.68
CA TYR A 92 -8.18 -18.00 9.65
C TYR A 92 -8.57 -18.71 8.34
N ILE A 93 -9.65 -18.25 7.65
CA ILE A 93 -10.00 -18.75 6.31
C ILE A 93 -8.98 -18.22 5.30
N VAL A 94 -8.63 -16.93 5.40
CA VAL A 94 -7.63 -16.30 4.52
C VAL A 94 -6.26 -16.93 4.69
N LEU A 95 -5.86 -17.27 5.92
CA LEU A 95 -4.63 -18.03 6.18
C LEU A 95 -4.70 -19.43 5.55
N ALA A 96 -5.84 -20.14 5.65
CA ALA A 96 -6.01 -21.42 5.00
C ALA A 96 -5.90 -21.31 3.47
N GLN A 97 -6.49 -20.27 2.86
CA GLN A 97 -6.34 -20.00 1.44
C GLN A 97 -4.88 -19.80 1.05
N SER A 98 -4.15 -18.93 1.73
CA SER A 98 -2.75 -18.69 1.41
C SER A 98 -1.91 -19.95 1.48
N ARG A 99 -2.16 -20.82 2.44
CA ARG A 99 -1.47 -22.13 2.56
C ARG A 99 -1.79 -23.06 1.41
N ILE A 100 -3.04 -23.16 1.01
CA ILE A 100 -3.47 -24.05 -0.09
C ILE A 100 -2.92 -23.52 -1.41
N GLU A 101 -3.14 -22.26 -1.73
CA GLU A 101 -2.74 -21.63 -3.00
C GLU A 101 -1.22 -21.64 -3.21
N THR A 102 -0.46 -21.57 -2.13
CA THR A 102 1.00 -21.54 -2.21
C THR A 102 1.66 -22.92 -1.96
N GLY A 103 0.87 -23.96 -1.78
CA GLY A 103 1.44 -25.25 -1.34
C GLY A 103 2.27 -25.09 -0.06
N ARG A 104 1.73 -24.41 0.93
CA ARG A 104 2.39 -24.03 2.17
C ARG A 104 3.66 -23.21 1.95
N PHE A 105 3.53 -22.17 1.14
CA PHE A 105 4.56 -21.17 0.88
C PHE A 105 5.78 -21.71 0.12
N THR A 106 5.58 -22.78 -0.67
CA THR A 106 6.66 -23.41 -1.45
C THR A 106 6.48 -23.28 -2.97
N SER A 107 5.30 -22.86 -3.45
CA SER A 107 4.99 -22.79 -4.87
C SER A 107 5.88 -21.78 -5.62
N LYS A 108 6.07 -22.04 -6.93
CA LYS A 108 6.76 -21.11 -7.83
C LYS A 108 6.10 -19.73 -7.86
N ILE A 109 4.76 -19.71 -7.93
CA ILE A 109 3.99 -18.46 -7.99
C ILE A 109 4.19 -17.62 -6.73
N PHE A 110 4.24 -18.24 -5.57
CA PHE A 110 4.57 -17.52 -4.34
C PHE A 110 6.00 -16.96 -4.37
N ARG A 111 7.00 -17.78 -4.70
CA ARG A 111 8.42 -17.38 -4.64
C ARG A 111 8.81 -16.33 -5.67
N GLU A 112 8.25 -16.40 -6.88
CA GLU A 112 8.67 -15.53 -7.98
C GLU A 112 7.72 -14.34 -8.21
N ASN A 113 6.44 -14.50 -7.86
CA ASN A 113 5.43 -13.45 -8.00
C ASN A 113 5.06 -12.80 -6.65
N HIS A 114 5.57 -13.28 -5.51
CA HIS A 114 5.17 -12.89 -4.17
C HIS A 114 3.65 -12.99 -3.93
N ASN A 115 2.98 -13.90 -4.68
CA ASN A 115 1.54 -14.03 -4.72
C ASN A 115 1.06 -15.14 -3.78
N LEU A 116 0.48 -14.73 -2.65
CA LEU A 116 0.01 -15.64 -1.61
C LEU A 116 -1.34 -16.31 -1.92
N PHE A 117 -2.10 -15.78 -2.85
CA PHE A 117 -3.49 -16.18 -3.05
C PHE A 117 -3.79 -16.67 -4.47
N GLY A 118 -2.79 -16.86 -5.33
CA GLY A 118 -2.98 -17.27 -6.70
C GLY A 118 -3.77 -16.28 -7.56
N MET A 119 -3.91 -15.05 -7.13
CA MET A 119 -4.75 -14.04 -7.76
C MET A 119 -4.23 -13.64 -9.15
N ARG A 120 -5.16 -13.36 -10.06
CA ARG A 120 -4.87 -12.68 -11.33
C ARG A 120 -4.91 -11.17 -11.13
N GLN A 121 -4.18 -10.43 -11.96
CA GLN A 121 -4.22 -8.96 -11.91
C GLN A 121 -5.65 -8.47 -12.17
N ALA A 122 -6.20 -7.71 -11.23
CA ALA A 122 -7.54 -7.18 -11.35
C ALA A 122 -7.61 -6.02 -12.36
N ARG A 123 -8.66 -6.02 -13.20
CA ARG A 123 -8.90 -4.97 -14.20
C ARG A 123 -9.93 -3.93 -13.78
N VAL A 124 -10.81 -4.28 -12.84
CA VAL A 124 -12.03 -3.50 -12.50
C VAL A 124 -12.03 -2.99 -11.06
N ARG A 125 -11.12 -3.46 -10.21
CA ARG A 125 -10.95 -2.98 -8.83
C ARG A 125 -9.55 -2.46 -8.60
N ILE A 126 -9.37 -1.67 -7.56
CA ILE A 126 -8.04 -1.30 -7.06
C ILE A 126 -7.27 -2.58 -6.73
N ASN A 127 -6.00 -2.62 -7.09
CA ASN A 127 -5.06 -3.69 -6.76
C ASN A 127 -3.64 -3.12 -6.59
N THR A 128 -2.75 -3.90 -6.01
CA THR A 128 -1.34 -3.56 -5.78
C THR A 128 -0.39 -4.25 -6.75
N ALA A 129 -0.93 -5.09 -7.65
CA ALA A 129 -0.12 -5.83 -8.61
C ALA A 129 0.65 -4.89 -9.55
N LYS A 130 1.91 -5.22 -9.80
CA LYS A 130 2.79 -4.51 -10.74
C LYS A 130 2.60 -4.98 -12.19
N GLY A 131 1.95 -6.12 -12.37
CA GLY A 131 1.68 -6.69 -13.67
C GLY A 131 1.26 -8.16 -13.58
N THR A 132 1.38 -8.87 -14.71
CA THR A 132 1.05 -10.30 -14.83
C THR A 132 2.27 -11.09 -15.24
N GLN A 133 2.57 -12.16 -14.48
CA GLN A 133 3.61 -13.14 -14.77
C GLN A 133 3.08 -14.53 -14.48
N TYR A 134 3.39 -15.52 -15.34
CA TYR A 134 2.84 -16.89 -15.26
C TYR A 134 1.31 -16.94 -15.17
N ASN A 135 0.63 -16.03 -15.87
CA ASN A 135 -0.83 -15.87 -15.85
C ASN A 135 -1.41 -15.48 -14.47
N HIS A 136 -0.57 -15.03 -13.55
CA HIS A 136 -0.94 -14.55 -12.21
C HIS A 136 -0.42 -13.13 -11.99
N ALA A 137 -1.04 -12.39 -11.08
CA ALA A 137 -0.51 -11.12 -10.61
C ALA A 137 0.86 -11.31 -9.98
N TYR A 138 1.77 -10.35 -10.19
CA TYR A 138 3.02 -10.31 -9.45
C TYR A 138 3.14 -9.01 -8.66
N TYR A 139 3.85 -9.09 -7.55
CA TYR A 139 4.01 -8.02 -6.56
C TYR A 139 5.50 -7.86 -6.23
N GLU A 140 5.88 -6.69 -5.73
CA GLU A 140 7.25 -6.46 -5.25
C GLU A 140 7.51 -7.20 -3.93
N THR A 141 6.49 -7.27 -3.06
CA THR A 141 6.55 -7.96 -1.77
C THR A 141 5.32 -8.83 -1.57
N TRP A 142 5.43 -9.85 -0.72
CA TRP A 142 4.28 -10.68 -0.33
C TRP A 142 3.18 -9.85 0.38
N ARG A 143 3.55 -8.75 1.05
CA ARG A 143 2.61 -7.86 1.74
C ARG A 143 1.67 -7.19 0.76
N GLU A 144 2.16 -6.82 -0.42
CA GLU A 144 1.31 -6.25 -1.47
C GLU A 144 0.22 -7.23 -1.93
N SER A 145 0.49 -8.54 -1.97
CA SER A 145 -0.54 -9.54 -2.27
C SER A 145 -1.61 -9.64 -1.18
N VAL A 146 -1.25 -9.40 0.09
CA VAL A 146 -2.22 -9.34 1.19
C VAL A 146 -3.11 -8.10 1.09
N TYR A 147 -2.55 -6.93 0.74
CA TYR A 147 -3.35 -5.74 0.46
C TYR A 147 -4.30 -5.95 -0.71
N ASP A 148 -3.83 -6.58 -1.79
CA ASP A 148 -4.68 -6.89 -2.94
C ASP A 148 -5.83 -7.83 -2.57
N TYR A 149 -5.56 -8.84 -1.72
CA TYR A 149 -6.61 -9.70 -1.18
C TYR A 149 -7.60 -8.93 -0.29
N ALA A 150 -7.13 -8.01 0.55
CA ALA A 150 -8.02 -7.18 1.36
C ALA A 150 -8.96 -6.32 0.48
N PHE A 151 -8.46 -5.75 -0.62
CA PHE A 151 -9.32 -5.07 -1.61
C PHE A 151 -10.32 -6.02 -2.29
N TYR A 152 -9.91 -7.25 -2.60
CA TYR A 152 -10.80 -8.27 -3.11
C TYR A 152 -11.90 -8.60 -2.11
N GLN A 153 -11.53 -8.86 -0.85
CA GLN A 153 -12.49 -9.15 0.22
C GLN A 153 -13.47 -8.01 0.42
N ALA A 154 -12.99 -6.76 0.50
CA ALA A 154 -13.83 -5.58 0.65
C ALA A 154 -14.85 -5.44 -0.50
N ARG A 155 -14.45 -5.78 -1.71
CA ARG A 155 -15.31 -5.67 -2.89
C ARG A 155 -16.34 -6.78 -3.01
N TYR A 156 -15.96 -8.03 -2.72
CA TYR A 156 -16.74 -9.20 -3.10
C TYR A 156 -17.25 -10.04 -1.92
N LEU A 157 -16.57 -10.01 -0.78
CA LEU A 157 -16.87 -10.87 0.38
C LEU A 157 -17.36 -10.11 1.61
N ASN A 158 -17.34 -8.78 1.59
CA ASN A 158 -17.67 -7.97 2.75
C ASN A 158 -19.14 -8.13 3.22
N ASN A 159 -20.04 -8.42 2.28
CA ASN A 159 -21.47 -8.54 2.57
C ASN A 159 -21.88 -9.86 3.25
N ALA A 160 -21.01 -10.86 3.28
CA ALA A 160 -21.29 -12.13 3.95
C ALA A 160 -21.59 -11.90 5.44
N LYS A 161 -22.76 -12.33 5.92
CA LYS A 161 -23.23 -12.12 7.30
C LYS A 161 -22.80 -13.25 8.25
N SER A 162 -22.45 -14.41 7.69
CA SER A 162 -22.00 -15.57 8.47
C SER A 162 -20.75 -16.20 7.82
N GLU A 163 -20.09 -17.10 8.58
CA GLU A 163 -18.97 -17.90 8.08
C GLU A 163 -19.41 -18.79 6.92
N GLU A 164 -20.62 -19.36 6.98
CA GLU A 164 -21.19 -20.20 5.93
C GLU A 164 -21.42 -19.42 4.64
N GLU A 165 -21.98 -18.21 4.75
CA GLU A 165 -22.20 -17.32 3.62
C GLU A 165 -20.88 -16.88 3.00
N TYR A 166 -19.84 -16.65 3.83
CA TYR A 166 -18.50 -16.35 3.36
C TYR A 166 -17.91 -17.51 2.57
N PHE A 167 -17.98 -18.74 3.08
CA PHE A 167 -17.53 -19.93 2.35
C PHE A 167 -18.32 -20.15 1.05
N TYR A 168 -19.63 -19.93 1.09
CA TYR A 168 -20.47 -20.04 -0.09
C TYR A 168 -20.01 -19.06 -1.18
N THR A 169 -19.91 -17.78 -0.83
CA THR A 169 -19.48 -16.72 -1.76
C THR A 169 -18.07 -16.98 -2.30
N LEU A 170 -17.17 -17.44 -1.43
CA LEU A 170 -15.81 -17.78 -1.79
C LEU A 170 -15.78 -18.95 -2.80
N GLY A 171 -16.56 -19.99 -2.56
CA GLY A 171 -16.69 -21.13 -3.46
C GLY A 171 -17.25 -20.78 -4.84
N GLN A 172 -18.11 -19.75 -4.91
CA GLN A 172 -18.67 -19.28 -6.20
C GLN A 172 -17.73 -18.37 -6.98
N SER A 173 -16.92 -17.59 -6.31
CA SER A 173 -16.18 -16.48 -6.92
C SER A 173 -14.66 -16.68 -7.01
N TYR A 174 -14.11 -17.57 -6.21
CA TYR A 174 -12.66 -17.74 -6.09
C TYR A 174 -12.15 -19.06 -6.67
N ALA A 175 -12.91 -20.14 -6.50
CA ALA A 175 -12.43 -21.50 -6.81
C ALA A 175 -13.03 -22.07 -8.09
N GLU A 176 -12.17 -22.59 -8.95
CA GLU A 176 -12.60 -23.41 -10.12
C GLU A 176 -12.90 -24.88 -9.71
N ALA A 177 -12.45 -25.32 -8.52
CA ALA A 177 -12.59 -26.69 -8.05
C ALA A 177 -13.76 -26.86 -7.06
N PRO A 178 -14.70 -27.79 -7.27
CA PRO A 178 -15.85 -27.99 -6.39
C PRO A 178 -15.50 -28.34 -4.94
N GLN A 179 -14.31 -28.91 -4.70
CA GLN A 179 -13.86 -29.34 -3.37
C GLN A 179 -13.04 -28.25 -2.62
N TYR A 180 -12.92 -27.07 -3.17
CA TYR A 180 -12.08 -26.00 -2.59
C TYR A 180 -12.49 -25.63 -1.18
N VAL A 181 -13.78 -25.39 -0.95
CA VAL A 181 -14.31 -25.04 0.37
C VAL A 181 -14.05 -26.15 1.40
N GLU A 182 -14.22 -27.41 1.00
CA GLU A 182 -13.95 -28.55 1.89
C GLU A 182 -12.45 -28.67 2.22
N ALA A 183 -11.57 -28.39 1.25
CA ALA A 183 -10.13 -28.33 1.51
C ALA A 183 -9.77 -27.22 2.50
N LEU A 184 -10.38 -26.02 2.39
CA LEU A 184 -10.21 -24.94 3.35
C LEU A 184 -10.65 -25.35 4.76
N LYS A 185 -11.84 -25.93 4.90
CA LYS A 185 -12.36 -26.39 6.19
C LYS A 185 -11.45 -27.47 6.82
N ALA A 186 -10.96 -28.38 5.99
CA ALA A 186 -10.03 -29.43 6.43
C ALA A 186 -8.69 -28.83 6.91
N GLU A 187 -8.12 -27.85 6.19
CA GLU A 187 -6.88 -27.16 6.57
C GLU A 187 -7.06 -26.39 7.88
N ILE A 188 -8.18 -25.67 8.04
CA ILE A 188 -8.51 -24.92 9.26
C ILE A 188 -8.58 -25.87 10.47
N LYS A 189 -9.29 -26.98 10.32
CA LYS A 189 -9.47 -27.99 11.39
C LYS A 189 -8.15 -28.67 11.73
N LYS A 190 -7.42 -29.14 10.72
CA LYS A 190 -6.18 -29.91 10.89
C LYS A 190 -5.11 -29.15 11.66
N TYR A 191 -5.01 -27.83 11.45
CA TYR A 191 -3.97 -27.00 12.04
C TYR A 191 -4.50 -26.01 13.09
N ASN A 192 -5.74 -26.17 13.53
CA ASN A 192 -6.40 -25.30 14.54
C ASN A 192 -6.22 -23.81 14.23
N LEU A 193 -6.42 -23.42 12.94
CA LEU A 193 -6.09 -22.06 12.49
C LEU A 193 -6.90 -20.98 13.19
N LYS A 194 -8.13 -21.29 13.68
CA LYS A 194 -8.93 -20.34 14.46
C LYS A 194 -8.21 -19.87 15.74
N ASP A 195 -7.44 -20.75 16.37
CA ASP A 195 -6.74 -20.43 17.63
C ASP A 195 -5.58 -19.45 17.46
N LYS A 196 -5.04 -19.32 16.24
CA LYS A 196 -3.99 -18.36 15.92
C LYS A 196 -4.48 -16.90 15.90
N PHE A 197 -5.80 -16.69 15.91
CA PHE A 197 -6.44 -15.38 15.84
C PHE A 197 -7.23 -14.99 17.11
N LYS A 198 -7.11 -15.79 18.16
CA LYS A 198 -7.63 -15.47 19.50
C LYS A 198 -6.73 -14.49 20.25
#